data_1beabb4e0489da7bdb706b146d4f95f9
#
_entry.id   1beabb4e0489da7bdb706b146d4f95f9
#
_cell.length_a   1.000
_cell.length_b   1.000
_cell.length_c   1.000
_cell.angle_alpha   90.00
_cell.angle_beta   90.00
_cell.angle_gamma   90.00
#
_symmetry.space_group_name_H-M   'P 1'
#
loop_
_entity.id
_entity.type
_entity.pdbx_description
1 polymer ?
#
loop_
_entity_poly.entity_id
_entity_poly.type
_entity_poly.pdbx_seq_one_letter_code
_entity_poly.pdbx_strand_id
1 'polypeptide(L)'
;MSGQDPKFVKGAFAKIADRYVLTNHVLSIGTDILWRRKVGRIVSRWNPEHVLDVATGTGDLALEIQKRCPGAKVLGTDFCPEMLAHATEGGVQKTQVEDAMNLSFEDGSFDVVTAAFGLRNMENWQKALREMGRVIKPGGHLLVLDFSQPRGILKKPYGFYLNKILPKVAGLLTGQGGAYQYLAGSIGEFPYGEKMIELFKNAEFQGCECRPLSGGIASIYTGIKS
;
A
#
# COMPACT_ATOMS: atom_id res chain seq x y z
N MET A 1 1.85 10.45 17.79
CA MET A 1 1.60 9.98 16.42
C MET A 1 0.68 8.78 16.56
N SER A 2 -0.60 9.00 16.36
CA SER A 2 -1.64 7.99 16.55
C SER A 2 -1.65 7.07 15.34
N GLY A 3 -0.98 5.95 15.45
CA GLY A 3 -1.22 4.82 14.57
C GLY A 3 -2.57 4.17 14.87
N GLN A 4 -3.00 3.30 14.00
CA GLN A 4 -4.27 2.60 14.09
C GLN A 4 -4.14 1.39 15.04
N ASP A 5 -5.18 1.08 15.84
CA ASP A 5 -5.17 -0.11 16.70
C ASP A 5 -5.06 -1.39 15.84
N PRO A 6 -3.98 -2.19 15.97
CA PRO A 6 -3.75 -3.37 15.13
C PRO A 6 -4.87 -4.43 15.26
N LYS A 7 -5.46 -4.57 16.45
CA LYS A 7 -6.55 -5.55 16.69
C LYS A 7 -7.82 -5.13 15.95
N PHE A 8 -8.13 -3.82 15.96
CA PHE A 8 -9.27 -3.29 15.22
C PHE A 8 -9.06 -3.44 13.71
N VAL A 9 -7.87 -3.07 13.23
CA VAL A 9 -7.50 -3.18 11.81
C VAL A 9 -7.59 -4.64 11.34
N LYS A 10 -6.99 -5.59 12.07
CA LYS A 10 -7.06 -7.03 11.75
C LYS A 10 -8.49 -7.53 11.68
N GLY A 11 -9.31 -7.22 12.69
CA GLY A 11 -10.71 -7.66 12.72
C GLY A 11 -11.58 -7.02 11.63
N ALA A 12 -11.29 -5.78 11.23
CA ALA A 12 -11.96 -5.12 10.12
C ALA A 12 -11.60 -5.78 8.78
N PHE A 13 -10.30 -6.05 8.53
CA PHE A 13 -9.83 -6.67 7.28
C PHE A 13 -10.29 -8.11 7.14
N ALA A 14 -10.25 -8.93 8.19
CA ALA A 14 -10.77 -10.31 8.16
C ALA A 14 -12.26 -10.36 7.75
N LYS A 15 -13.08 -9.41 8.24
CA LYS A 15 -14.51 -9.34 7.92
C LYS A 15 -14.83 -8.87 6.50
N ILE A 16 -13.93 -8.12 5.89
CA ILE A 16 -14.14 -7.53 4.55
C ILE A 16 -13.24 -8.17 3.49
N ALA A 17 -12.45 -9.20 3.83
CA ALA A 17 -11.49 -9.80 2.91
C ALA A 17 -12.11 -10.15 1.56
N ASP A 18 -13.28 -10.82 1.55
CA ASP A 18 -14.03 -11.19 0.34
C ASP A 18 -14.49 -9.98 -0.50
N ARG A 19 -14.58 -8.78 0.10
CA ARG A 19 -15.09 -7.56 -0.55
C ARG A 19 -14.05 -6.45 -0.62
N TYR A 20 -12.84 -6.69 -0.09
CA TYR A 20 -11.79 -5.67 0.00
C TYR A 20 -11.36 -5.15 -1.38
N VAL A 21 -11.21 -6.04 -2.35
CA VAL A 21 -10.90 -5.69 -3.74
C VAL A 21 -11.98 -4.80 -4.32
N LEU A 22 -13.24 -5.19 -4.15
CA LEU A 22 -14.38 -4.40 -4.58
C LEU A 22 -14.39 -3.01 -3.91
N THR A 23 -14.04 -2.96 -2.63
CA THR A 23 -13.94 -1.72 -1.85
C THR A 23 -12.91 -0.76 -2.44
N ASN A 24 -11.70 -1.23 -2.72
CA ASN A 24 -10.65 -0.41 -3.32
C ASN A 24 -11.04 0.05 -4.74
N HIS A 25 -11.67 -0.81 -5.54
CA HIS A 25 -12.16 -0.45 -6.88
C HIS A 25 -13.26 0.61 -6.82
N VAL A 26 -14.18 0.51 -5.88
CA VAL A 26 -15.23 1.54 -5.67
C VAL A 26 -14.63 2.86 -5.23
N LEU A 27 -13.68 2.83 -4.26
CA LEU A 27 -12.98 4.01 -3.77
C LEU A 27 -12.21 4.77 -4.84
N SER A 28 -11.56 4.03 -5.69
CA SER A 28 -10.72 4.56 -6.76
C SER A 28 -11.49 4.75 -8.08
N ILE A 29 -12.78 4.36 -8.11
CA ILE A 29 -13.57 4.28 -9.35
C ILE A 29 -12.82 3.40 -10.39
N GLY A 30 -12.20 2.29 -9.93
CA GLY A 30 -11.42 1.36 -10.74
C GLY A 30 -10.05 1.88 -11.22
N THR A 31 -9.65 3.11 -10.84
CA THR A 31 -8.35 3.67 -11.27
C THR A 31 -7.16 3.04 -10.53
N ASP A 32 -7.37 2.36 -9.41
CA ASP A 32 -6.34 1.61 -8.67
C ASP A 32 -5.65 0.55 -9.53
N ILE A 33 -6.36 -0.08 -10.47
CA ILE A 33 -5.77 -1.01 -11.45
C ILE A 33 -4.72 -0.30 -12.31
N LEU A 34 -5.02 0.91 -12.78
CA LEU A 34 -4.08 1.71 -13.59
C LEU A 34 -2.87 2.15 -12.76
N TRP A 35 -3.08 2.48 -11.47
CA TRP A 35 -2.01 2.86 -10.56
C TRP A 35 -1.08 1.69 -10.27
N ARG A 36 -1.61 0.48 -9.98
CA ARG A 36 -0.80 -0.74 -9.80
C ARG A 36 -0.04 -1.11 -11.06
N ARG A 37 -0.66 -1.00 -12.25
CA ARG A 37 0.03 -1.18 -13.54
C ARG A 37 1.19 -0.19 -13.71
N LYS A 38 1.05 1.04 -13.23
CA LYS A 38 2.12 2.03 -13.26
C LYS A 38 3.25 1.66 -12.30
N VAL A 39 2.91 1.19 -11.10
CA VAL A 39 3.89 0.64 -10.14
C VAL A 39 4.66 -0.52 -10.76
N GLY A 40 3.98 -1.51 -11.29
CA GLY A 40 4.62 -2.66 -11.93
C GLY A 40 5.59 -2.27 -13.07
N ARG A 41 5.24 -1.22 -13.87
CA ARG A 41 6.16 -0.68 -14.90
C ARG A 41 7.39 0.00 -14.29
N ILE A 42 7.26 0.64 -13.13
CA ILE A 42 8.40 1.27 -12.45
C ILE A 42 9.32 0.16 -11.92
N VAL A 43 8.77 -0.81 -11.19
CA VAL A 43 9.51 -1.95 -10.63
C VAL A 43 10.23 -2.73 -11.73
N SER A 44 9.59 -3.01 -12.87
CA SER A 44 10.23 -3.75 -13.97
C SER A 44 11.45 -3.06 -14.58
N ARG A 45 11.56 -1.74 -14.48
CA ARG A 45 12.74 -0.99 -14.95
C ARG A 45 13.96 -1.15 -14.04
N TRP A 46 13.75 -1.54 -12.80
CA TRP A 46 14.81 -1.81 -11.83
C TRP A 46 15.37 -3.23 -11.96
N ASN A 47 14.71 -4.07 -12.79
CA ASN A 47 15.11 -5.45 -13.07
C ASN A 47 15.46 -6.27 -11.81
N PRO A 48 14.55 -6.34 -10.81
CA PRO A 48 14.82 -7.01 -9.54
C PRO A 48 14.87 -8.53 -9.69
N GLU A 49 15.67 -9.18 -8.85
CA GLU A 49 15.63 -10.65 -8.68
C GLU A 49 14.71 -11.06 -7.52
N HIS A 50 14.68 -10.27 -6.43
CA HIS A 50 13.88 -10.53 -5.24
C HIS A 50 13.03 -9.31 -4.89
N VAL A 51 11.72 -9.50 -4.86
CA VAL A 51 10.73 -8.45 -4.53
C VAL A 51 9.91 -8.88 -3.33
N LEU A 52 9.79 -7.98 -2.34
CA LEU A 52 8.86 -8.12 -1.22
C LEU A 52 7.70 -7.15 -1.41
N ASP A 53 6.47 -7.65 -1.43
CA ASP A 53 5.26 -6.83 -1.40
C ASP A 53 4.64 -6.87 0.00
N VAL A 54 4.78 -5.78 0.75
CA VAL A 54 4.36 -5.65 2.15
C VAL A 54 2.92 -5.18 2.22
N ALA A 55 2.13 -5.78 3.12
CA ALA A 55 0.69 -5.60 3.20
C ALA A 55 0.03 -5.86 1.83
N THR A 56 0.38 -7.01 1.25
CA THR A 56 -0.02 -7.41 -0.10
C THR A 56 -1.54 -7.58 -0.26
N GLY A 57 -2.24 -7.81 0.85
CA GLY A 57 -3.68 -8.05 0.87
C GLY A 57 -4.05 -9.26 0.02
N THR A 58 -4.90 -9.05 -0.97
CA THR A 58 -5.32 -10.06 -1.96
C THR A 58 -4.31 -10.29 -3.08
N GLY A 59 -3.13 -9.66 -3.02
CA GLY A 59 -2.03 -9.91 -3.94
C GLY A 59 -2.06 -9.13 -5.25
N ASP A 60 -2.97 -8.18 -5.43
CA ASP A 60 -3.13 -7.48 -6.72
C ASP A 60 -1.85 -6.82 -7.25
N LEU A 61 -1.04 -6.20 -6.35
CA LEU A 61 0.24 -5.61 -6.75
C LEU A 61 1.30 -6.68 -6.99
N ALA A 62 1.40 -7.68 -6.12
CA ALA A 62 2.32 -8.80 -6.28
C ALA A 62 2.11 -9.51 -7.63
N LEU A 63 0.86 -9.79 -8.01
CA LEU A 63 0.49 -10.38 -9.30
C LEU A 63 0.88 -9.48 -10.50
N GLU A 64 0.67 -8.17 -10.39
CA GLU A 64 1.07 -7.23 -11.45
C GLU A 64 2.61 -7.19 -11.59
N ILE A 65 3.36 -7.30 -10.49
CA ILE A 65 4.82 -7.36 -10.49
C ILE A 65 5.29 -8.69 -11.09
N GLN A 66 4.74 -9.83 -10.67
CA GLN A 66 5.04 -11.15 -11.25
C GLN A 66 4.86 -11.17 -12.77
N LYS A 67 3.76 -10.59 -13.25
CA LYS A 67 3.47 -10.48 -14.68
C LYS A 67 4.53 -9.67 -15.44
N ARG A 68 5.09 -8.61 -14.83
CA ARG A 68 6.04 -7.71 -15.49
C ARG A 68 7.49 -8.08 -15.30
N CYS A 69 7.78 -8.82 -14.26
CA CYS A 69 9.11 -9.28 -13.89
C CYS A 69 9.10 -10.82 -13.78
N PRO A 70 8.93 -11.57 -14.90
CA PRO A 70 8.74 -13.01 -14.85
C PRO A 70 9.96 -13.78 -14.29
N GLY A 71 11.15 -13.14 -14.28
CA GLY A 71 12.35 -13.69 -13.65
C GLY A 71 12.50 -13.40 -12.15
N ALA A 72 11.67 -12.50 -11.60
CA ALA A 72 11.75 -12.11 -10.20
C ALA A 72 11.02 -13.11 -9.29
N LYS A 73 11.61 -13.36 -8.13
CA LYS A 73 10.93 -14.05 -7.02
C LYS A 73 10.15 -13.01 -6.22
N VAL A 74 8.82 -13.08 -6.31
CA VAL A 74 7.92 -12.16 -5.61
C VAL A 74 7.33 -12.85 -4.39
N LEU A 75 7.54 -12.25 -3.21
CA LEU A 75 6.97 -12.68 -1.94
C LEU A 75 5.95 -11.63 -1.49
N GLY A 76 4.70 -12.04 -1.31
CA GLY A 76 3.65 -11.22 -0.72
C GLY A 76 3.55 -11.47 0.78
N THR A 77 3.52 -10.41 1.60
CA THR A 77 3.36 -10.53 3.04
C THR A 77 2.19 -9.68 3.53
N ASP A 78 1.48 -10.20 4.50
CA ASP A 78 0.40 -9.50 5.20
C ASP A 78 0.30 -10.01 6.64
N PHE A 79 -0.22 -9.21 7.55
CA PHE A 79 -0.44 -9.64 8.94
C PHE A 79 -1.77 -10.41 9.11
N CYS A 80 -2.65 -10.42 8.09
CA CYS A 80 -3.94 -11.06 8.05
C CYS A 80 -3.88 -12.35 7.20
N PRO A 81 -3.91 -13.55 7.80
CA PRO A 81 -3.83 -14.82 7.07
C PRO A 81 -4.96 -15.01 6.06
N GLU A 82 -6.15 -14.48 6.35
CA GLU A 82 -7.32 -14.57 5.48
C GLU A 82 -7.08 -13.84 4.15
N MET A 83 -6.41 -12.69 4.20
CA MET A 83 -6.02 -11.95 3.00
C MET A 83 -4.99 -12.73 2.16
N LEU A 84 -4.02 -13.37 2.83
CA LEU A 84 -3.01 -14.20 2.16
C LEU A 84 -3.59 -15.45 1.51
N ALA A 85 -4.65 -16.03 2.06
CA ALA A 85 -5.36 -17.14 1.42
C ALA A 85 -5.87 -16.70 0.04
N HIS A 86 -6.54 -15.55 -0.07
CA HIS A 86 -6.99 -14.99 -1.35
C HIS A 86 -5.83 -14.68 -2.29
N ALA A 87 -4.71 -14.13 -1.77
CA ALA A 87 -3.53 -13.87 -2.58
C ALA A 87 -2.95 -15.16 -3.20
N THR A 88 -2.89 -16.23 -2.40
CA THR A 88 -2.40 -17.54 -2.85
C THR A 88 -3.34 -18.16 -3.89
N GLU A 89 -4.65 -18.14 -3.63
CA GLU A 89 -5.68 -18.57 -4.59
C GLU A 89 -5.64 -17.78 -5.89
N GLY A 90 -5.35 -16.47 -5.80
CA GLY A 90 -5.17 -15.57 -6.93
C GLY A 90 -3.90 -15.81 -7.75
N GLY A 91 -2.97 -16.65 -7.27
CA GLY A 91 -1.75 -17.05 -7.99
C GLY A 91 -0.48 -16.29 -7.58
N VAL A 92 -0.44 -15.64 -6.41
CA VAL A 92 0.81 -15.10 -5.87
C VAL A 92 1.75 -16.26 -5.57
N GLN A 93 2.98 -16.22 -6.12
CA GLN A 93 3.95 -17.33 -6.08
C GLN A 93 4.29 -17.80 -4.67
N LYS A 94 4.44 -16.86 -3.75
CA LYS A 94 4.77 -17.14 -2.35
C LYS A 94 4.13 -16.09 -1.46
N THR A 95 3.53 -16.54 -0.35
CA THR A 95 2.95 -15.68 0.68
C THR A 95 3.47 -16.06 2.05
N GLN A 96 3.57 -15.09 2.96
CA GLN A 96 4.01 -15.30 4.35
C GLN A 96 3.32 -14.31 5.27
N VAL A 97 2.92 -14.77 6.46
CA VAL A 97 2.36 -13.88 7.49
C VAL A 97 3.49 -13.10 8.16
N GLU A 98 3.42 -11.76 8.10
CA GLU A 98 4.44 -10.87 8.64
C GLU A 98 3.83 -9.60 9.23
N ASP A 99 4.48 -9.06 10.26
CA ASP A 99 4.24 -7.70 10.72
C ASP A 99 5.21 -6.75 10.00
N ALA A 100 4.69 -5.80 9.25
CA ALA A 100 5.48 -4.81 8.53
C ALA A 100 6.41 -3.95 9.43
N MET A 101 6.13 -3.93 10.75
CA MET A 101 6.95 -3.22 11.74
C MET A 101 8.00 -4.13 12.40
N ASN A 102 8.04 -5.42 12.06
CA ASN A 102 8.98 -6.40 12.58
C ASN A 102 9.08 -7.59 11.64
N LEU A 103 9.68 -7.39 10.47
CA LEU A 103 9.83 -8.39 9.42
C LEU A 103 10.86 -9.46 9.83
N SER A 104 10.55 -10.74 9.63
CA SER A 104 11.42 -11.86 10.01
C SER A 104 12.61 -12.10 9.06
N PHE A 105 12.79 -11.24 8.04
CA PHE A 105 13.86 -11.37 7.05
C PHE A 105 15.17 -10.74 7.53
N GLU A 106 16.28 -11.25 7.01
CA GLU A 106 17.61 -10.69 7.23
C GLU A 106 17.76 -9.33 6.52
N ASP A 107 18.71 -8.52 6.99
CA ASP A 107 19.06 -7.25 6.38
C ASP A 107 19.49 -7.46 4.92
N GLY A 108 19.07 -6.57 4.03
CA GLY A 108 19.49 -6.62 2.64
C GLY A 108 19.05 -7.87 1.86
N SER A 109 17.89 -8.44 2.17
CA SER A 109 17.37 -9.65 1.50
C SER A 109 16.71 -9.38 0.15
N PHE A 110 16.23 -8.16 -0.09
CA PHE A 110 15.41 -7.82 -1.27
C PHE A 110 16.02 -6.68 -2.10
N ASP A 111 15.86 -6.77 -3.41
CA ASP A 111 16.25 -5.69 -4.34
C ASP A 111 15.21 -4.56 -4.33
N VAL A 112 13.93 -4.93 -4.20
CA VAL A 112 12.80 -4.01 -4.17
C VAL A 112 11.82 -4.41 -3.09
N VAL A 113 11.35 -3.43 -2.31
CA VAL A 113 10.19 -3.57 -1.43
C VAL A 113 9.07 -2.66 -1.93
N THR A 114 7.85 -3.20 -1.99
CA THR A 114 6.65 -2.44 -2.37
C THR A 114 5.60 -2.49 -1.27
N ALA A 115 4.76 -1.45 -1.19
CA ALA A 115 3.54 -1.46 -0.38
C ALA A 115 2.46 -0.63 -1.09
N ALA A 116 1.27 -1.23 -1.33
CA ALA A 116 0.17 -0.51 -1.95
C ALA A 116 -1.05 -0.48 -1.03
N PHE A 117 -1.49 0.73 -0.65
CA PHE A 117 -2.67 0.98 0.18
C PHE A 117 -2.64 0.32 1.57
N GLY A 118 -1.44 -0.09 2.02
CA GLY A 118 -1.21 -0.77 3.30
C GLY A 118 -0.62 0.15 4.36
N LEU A 119 0.34 1.02 3.99
CA LEU A 119 1.13 1.80 4.93
C LEU A 119 0.26 2.67 5.87
N ARG A 120 -0.81 3.28 5.37
CA ARG A 120 -1.73 4.12 6.16
C ARG A 120 -2.41 3.38 7.30
N ASN A 121 -2.50 2.05 7.24
CA ASN A 121 -3.15 1.20 8.23
C ASN A 121 -2.19 0.69 9.31
N MET A 122 -0.89 0.97 9.18
CA MET A 122 0.13 0.55 10.14
C MET A 122 0.15 1.48 11.35
N GLU A 123 0.39 0.91 12.53
CA GLU A 123 0.41 1.65 13.80
C GLU A 123 1.51 2.73 13.85
N ASN A 124 2.67 2.43 13.27
CA ASN A 124 3.81 3.33 13.24
C ASN A 124 4.48 3.35 11.87
N TRP A 125 4.15 4.37 11.08
CA TRP A 125 4.64 4.52 9.71
C TRP A 125 6.16 4.63 9.63
N GLN A 126 6.79 5.36 10.57
CA GLN A 126 8.24 5.52 10.58
C GLN A 126 8.95 4.20 10.90
N LYS A 127 8.41 3.41 11.84
CA LYS A 127 8.96 2.10 12.17
C LYS A 127 8.83 1.14 10.98
N ALA A 128 7.66 1.10 10.33
CA ALA A 128 7.43 0.28 9.16
C ALA A 128 8.37 0.65 8.00
N LEU A 129 8.56 1.94 7.71
CA LEU A 129 9.49 2.39 6.66
C LEU A 129 10.95 2.03 6.98
N ARG A 130 11.37 2.12 8.25
CA ARG A 130 12.72 1.68 8.66
C ARG A 130 12.90 0.17 8.49
N GLU A 131 11.88 -0.61 8.86
CA GLU A 131 11.91 -2.06 8.75
C GLU A 131 11.93 -2.52 7.28
N MET A 132 11.10 -1.89 6.42
CA MET A 132 11.19 -2.07 4.97
C MET A 132 12.58 -1.70 4.44
N GLY A 133 13.18 -0.59 4.93
CA GLY A 133 14.53 -0.17 4.57
C GLY A 133 15.61 -1.14 5.02
N ARG A 134 15.46 -1.76 6.20
CA ARG A 134 16.42 -2.74 6.71
C ARG A 134 16.54 -3.95 5.78
N VAL A 135 15.43 -4.47 5.31
CA VAL A 135 15.41 -5.66 4.46
C VAL A 135 15.76 -5.38 2.99
N ILE A 136 15.90 -4.12 2.58
CA ILE A 136 16.34 -3.73 1.24
C ILE A 136 17.87 -3.74 1.19
N LYS A 137 18.43 -4.31 0.11
CA LYS A 137 19.86 -4.26 -0.21
C LYS A 137 20.35 -2.82 -0.39
N PRO A 138 21.61 -2.49 -0.04
CA PRO A 138 22.19 -1.20 -0.43
C PRO A 138 22.01 -0.96 -1.94
N GLY A 139 21.54 0.24 -2.32
CA GLY A 139 21.19 0.58 -3.71
C GLY A 139 19.84 0.05 -4.18
N GLY A 140 19.15 -0.78 -3.40
CA GLY A 140 17.80 -1.27 -3.70
C GLY A 140 16.72 -0.19 -3.49
N HIS A 141 15.49 -0.51 -3.83
CA HIS A 141 14.42 0.49 -3.94
C HIS A 141 13.23 0.19 -3.02
N LEU A 142 12.70 1.23 -2.40
CA LEU A 142 11.37 1.23 -1.79
C LEU A 142 10.38 1.94 -2.71
N LEU A 143 9.19 1.36 -2.89
CA LEU A 143 8.07 1.99 -3.57
C LEU A 143 6.79 1.86 -2.74
N VAL A 144 6.18 2.99 -2.40
CA VAL A 144 4.88 3.05 -1.72
C VAL A 144 3.86 3.71 -2.64
N LEU A 145 2.73 3.04 -2.84
CA LEU A 145 1.53 3.61 -3.48
C LEU A 145 0.46 3.77 -2.40
N ASP A 146 0.00 4.98 -2.14
CA ASP A 146 -1.11 5.18 -1.20
C ASP A 146 -1.96 6.38 -1.58
N PHE A 147 -3.13 6.49 -0.92
CA PHE A 147 -4.01 7.64 -1.12
C PHE A 147 -3.33 8.92 -0.64
N SER A 148 -3.68 10.01 -1.29
CA SER A 148 -3.24 11.35 -0.94
C SER A 148 -4.40 12.33 -1.13
N GLN A 149 -4.18 13.60 -0.80
CA GLN A 149 -5.20 14.61 -0.94
C GLN A 149 -4.89 15.49 -2.16
N PRO A 150 -5.82 15.59 -3.11
CA PRO A 150 -5.66 16.47 -4.26
C PRO A 150 -5.55 17.92 -3.82
N ARG A 151 -4.77 18.71 -4.58
CA ARG A 151 -4.61 20.15 -4.38
C ARG A 151 -5.48 20.94 -5.37
N GLY A 152 -5.68 22.23 -5.09
CA GLY A 152 -6.38 23.14 -5.99
C GLY A 152 -7.87 22.80 -6.16
N ILE A 153 -8.34 22.87 -7.40
CA ILE A 153 -9.78 22.76 -7.75
C ILE A 153 -10.41 21.43 -7.36
N LEU A 154 -9.65 20.33 -7.39
CA LEU A 154 -10.14 18.99 -7.05
C LEU A 154 -10.30 18.73 -5.55
N LYS A 155 -9.72 19.57 -4.68
CA LYS A 155 -9.76 19.37 -3.21
C LYS A 155 -11.18 19.34 -2.66
N LYS A 156 -12.01 20.30 -3.04
CA LYS A 156 -13.40 20.40 -2.54
C LYS A 156 -14.30 19.27 -3.07
N PRO A 157 -14.37 18.99 -4.40
CA PRO A 157 -15.15 17.88 -4.92
C PRO A 157 -14.73 16.52 -4.36
N TYR A 158 -13.44 16.26 -4.24
CA TYR A 158 -12.94 15.00 -3.68
C TYR A 158 -13.25 14.86 -2.18
N GLY A 159 -13.10 15.92 -1.41
CA GLY A 159 -13.51 15.93 0.01
C GLY A 159 -15.02 15.69 0.18
N PHE A 160 -15.86 16.26 -0.68
CA PHE A 160 -17.30 15.99 -0.68
C PHE A 160 -17.60 14.52 -1.04
N TYR A 161 -16.92 13.97 -2.05
CA TYR A 161 -17.01 12.57 -2.41
C TYR A 161 -16.66 11.64 -1.25
N LEU A 162 -15.49 11.82 -0.62
CA LEU A 162 -15.02 11.00 0.50
C LEU A 162 -15.96 11.04 1.72
N ASN A 163 -16.48 12.23 2.05
CA ASN A 163 -17.23 12.41 3.30
C ASN A 163 -18.74 12.19 3.15
N LYS A 164 -19.30 12.34 1.95
CA LYS A 164 -20.76 12.32 1.75
C LYS A 164 -21.24 11.22 0.79
N ILE A 165 -20.51 10.95 -0.28
CA ILE A 165 -20.92 9.99 -1.30
C ILE A 165 -20.43 8.58 -0.95
N LEU A 166 -19.15 8.46 -0.70
CA LEU A 166 -18.48 7.19 -0.46
C LEU A 166 -19.10 6.37 0.68
N PRO A 167 -19.36 6.92 1.89
CA PRO A 167 -19.96 6.14 2.98
C PRO A 167 -21.35 5.60 2.63
N LYS A 168 -22.13 6.35 1.83
CA LYS A 168 -23.47 5.92 1.38
C LYS A 168 -23.41 4.79 0.36
N VAL A 169 -22.57 4.96 -0.67
CA VAL A 169 -22.40 3.94 -1.74
C VAL A 169 -21.83 2.65 -1.13
N ALA A 170 -20.85 2.80 -0.30
CA ALA A 170 -20.19 1.67 0.36
C ALA A 170 -21.10 0.97 1.38
N GLY A 171 -21.88 1.70 2.15
CA GLY A 171 -22.89 1.13 3.05
C GLY A 171 -23.95 0.31 2.31
N LEU A 172 -24.40 0.77 1.13
CA LEU A 172 -25.33 0.04 0.26
C LEU A 172 -24.73 -1.26 -0.33
N LEU A 173 -23.44 -1.22 -0.71
CA LEU A 173 -22.78 -2.37 -1.36
C LEU A 173 -22.30 -3.44 -0.39
N THR A 174 -21.98 -3.06 0.86
CA THR A 174 -21.30 -3.98 1.79
C THR A 174 -22.06 -4.23 3.09
N GLY A 175 -23.07 -3.42 3.40
CA GLY A 175 -23.79 -3.48 4.69
C GLY A 175 -22.94 -3.00 5.88
N GLN A 176 -21.72 -2.48 5.69
CA GLN A 176 -20.78 -2.11 6.74
C GLN A 176 -20.32 -0.65 6.64
N GLY A 177 -21.19 0.30 6.92
CA GLY A 177 -20.86 1.73 6.88
C GLY A 177 -19.69 2.18 7.78
N GLY A 178 -19.42 1.45 8.88
CA GLY A 178 -18.32 1.78 9.82
C GLY A 178 -16.92 1.62 9.24
N ALA A 179 -16.66 0.62 8.41
CA ALA A 179 -15.37 0.39 7.77
C ALA A 179 -14.99 1.54 6.80
N TYR A 180 -15.97 2.20 6.23
CA TYR A 180 -15.76 3.30 5.26
C TYR A 180 -15.58 4.67 5.94
N GLN A 181 -16.17 4.88 7.12
CA GLN A 181 -15.86 6.03 7.97
C GLN A 181 -14.40 5.96 8.44
N TYR A 182 -13.96 4.77 8.82
CA TYR A 182 -12.57 4.49 9.15
C TYR A 182 -11.62 4.84 8.00
N LEU A 183 -11.96 4.42 6.78
CA LEU A 183 -11.14 4.66 5.60
C LEU A 183 -11.03 6.15 5.25
N ALA A 184 -12.13 6.89 5.31
CA ALA A 184 -12.12 8.34 5.09
C ALA A 184 -11.28 9.06 6.16
N GLY A 185 -11.34 8.62 7.42
CA GLY A 185 -10.52 9.11 8.52
C GLY A 185 -9.03 8.83 8.31
N SER A 186 -8.67 7.59 7.97
CA SER A 186 -7.27 7.19 7.75
C SER A 186 -6.61 7.96 6.59
N ILE A 187 -7.35 8.26 5.50
CA ILE A 187 -6.84 9.11 4.40
C ILE A 187 -6.61 10.54 4.87
N GLY A 188 -7.45 11.05 5.80
CA GLY A 188 -7.33 12.41 6.32
C GLY A 188 -6.08 12.65 7.16
N GLU A 189 -5.66 11.65 7.92
CA GLU A 189 -4.52 11.72 8.86
C GLU A 189 -3.20 11.28 8.23
N PHE A 190 -3.25 10.50 7.16
CA PHE A 190 -2.07 9.93 6.52
C PHE A 190 -1.19 11.03 5.90
N PRO A 191 0.14 11.02 6.16
CA PRO A 191 1.05 11.99 5.58
C PRO A 191 1.15 11.81 4.07
N TYR A 192 1.17 12.91 3.32
CA TYR A 192 1.31 12.90 1.87
C TYR A 192 2.21 14.04 1.37
N GLY A 193 2.71 13.90 0.14
CA GLY A 193 3.62 14.88 -0.46
C GLY A 193 4.93 14.98 0.33
N GLU A 194 5.35 16.20 0.67
CA GLU A 194 6.59 16.47 1.38
C GLU A 194 6.69 15.75 2.74
N LYS A 195 5.58 15.66 3.48
CA LYS A 195 5.58 14.95 4.76
C LYS A 195 5.94 13.46 4.62
N MET A 196 5.47 12.81 3.57
CA MET A 196 5.87 11.42 3.28
C MET A 196 7.33 11.34 2.85
N ILE A 197 7.82 12.29 2.04
CA ILE A 197 9.24 12.38 1.67
C ILE A 197 10.12 12.55 2.91
N GLU A 198 9.71 13.34 3.89
CA GLU A 198 10.42 13.46 5.19
C GLU A 198 10.49 12.13 5.93
N LEU A 199 9.39 11.35 5.95
CA LEU A 199 9.40 10.01 6.56
C LEU A 199 10.36 9.05 5.86
N PHE A 200 10.44 9.10 4.53
CA PHE A 200 11.42 8.32 3.75
C PHE A 200 12.85 8.72 4.10
N LYS A 201 13.15 10.01 4.13
CA LYS A 201 14.48 10.52 4.52
C LYS A 201 14.86 10.11 5.95
N ASN A 202 13.90 10.18 6.89
CA ASN A 202 14.09 9.74 8.28
C ASN A 202 14.23 8.21 8.43
N ALA A 203 13.90 7.45 7.39
CA ALA A 203 14.15 6.01 7.26
C ALA A 203 15.37 5.70 6.38
N GLU A 204 16.27 6.71 6.21
CA GLU A 204 17.57 6.60 5.52
C GLU A 204 17.47 6.30 4.02
N PHE A 205 16.37 6.71 3.37
CA PHE A 205 16.25 6.65 1.91
C PHE A 205 16.77 7.94 1.26
N GLN A 206 17.45 7.77 0.14
CA GLN A 206 17.97 8.85 -0.71
C GLN A 206 17.21 8.88 -2.05
N GLY A 207 17.37 9.95 -2.84
CA GLY A 207 16.69 10.09 -4.12
C GLY A 207 15.16 10.00 -4.04
N CYS A 208 14.59 10.48 -2.92
CA CYS A 208 13.17 10.34 -2.65
C CYS A 208 12.32 11.16 -3.60
N GLU A 209 11.38 10.54 -4.29
CA GLU A 209 10.46 11.18 -5.21
C GLU A 209 9.00 10.95 -4.82
N CYS A 210 8.15 11.94 -5.11
CA CYS A 210 6.69 11.83 -5.02
C CYS A 210 6.07 12.10 -6.38
N ARG A 211 5.28 11.15 -6.89
CA ARG A 211 4.55 11.26 -8.17
C ARG A 211 3.05 11.20 -7.92
N PRO A 212 2.35 12.34 -7.93
CA PRO A 212 0.90 12.37 -7.82
C PRO A 212 0.22 11.67 -9.00
N LEU A 213 -0.88 10.99 -8.71
CA LEU A 213 -1.73 10.27 -9.66
C LEU A 213 -3.15 10.83 -9.60
N SER A 214 -3.85 10.83 -10.75
CA SER A 214 -5.25 11.25 -10.84
C SER A 214 -5.52 12.58 -10.12
N GLY A 215 -4.71 13.61 -10.41
CA GLY A 215 -4.86 14.92 -9.77
C GLY A 215 -4.51 14.98 -8.28
N GLY A 216 -3.78 13.98 -7.76
CA GLY A 216 -3.35 13.90 -6.37
C GLY A 216 -4.26 13.06 -5.47
N ILE A 217 -5.18 12.26 -6.03
CA ILE A 217 -6.02 11.31 -5.26
C ILE A 217 -5.16 10.19 -4.67
N ALA A 218 -4.13 9.75 -5.40
CA ALA A 218 -3.11 8.86 -4.92
C ALA A 218 -1.72 9.39 -5.29
N SER A 219 -0.68 8.85 -4.67
CA SER A 219 0.71 9.18 -4.98
C SER A 219 1.58 7.94 -4.91
N ILE A 220 2.55 7.86 -5.82
CA ILE A 220 3.66 6.92 -5.75
C ILE A 220 4.84 7.65 -5.11
N TYR A 221 5.42 7.04 -4.10
CA TYR A 221 6.65 7.46 -3.44
C TYR A 221 7.73 6.44 -3.71
N THR A 222 8.92 6.89 -4.07
CA THR A 222 10.09 6.04 -4.28
C THR A 222 11.27 6.56 -3.51
N GLY A 223 12.16 5.67 -3.07
CA GLY A 223 13.42 5.99 -2.44
C GLY A 223 14.44 4.88 -2.68
N ILE A 224 15.72 5.22 -2.62
CA ILE A 224 16.84 4.30 -2.78
C ILE A 224 17.48 4.08 -1.41
N LYS A 225 17.72 2.83 -1.03
CA LYS A 225 18.44 2.51 0.21
C LYS A 225 19.91 2.92 0.09
N SER A 226 20.38 3.65 1.08
CA SER A 226 21.79 4.06 1.19
C SER A 226 22.69 2.88 1.43
#